data_8bdc6804ee8acc4fb8f5fdc7fea42ce8
#
_entry.id   8bdc6804ee8acc4fb8f5fdc7fea42ce8
#
_cell.length_a   1.000
_cell.length_b   1.000
_cell.length_c   1.000
_cell.angle_alpha   90.00
_cell.angle_beta   90.00
_cell.angle_gamma   90.00
#
_symmetry.space_group_name_H-M   'P 1'
#
loop_
_entity.id
_entity.type
_entity.pdbx_description
1 polymer ?
#
loop_
_entity_poly.entity_id
_entity_poly.type
_entity_poly.pdbx_seq_one_letter_code
_entity_poly.pdbx_strand_id
1 'polypeptide(L)'
;MSDISKLRNIAIIAHVDHGKTTLVDRMLQQSATLGPRAVVPNRVMDSNDLERERGITILSKNTAVNWQDYWINIVDTPGHADFGGEVERVLSMVDSVLLLVDAVEGPMPQTRFVTQKAFAQGLVPIVVINKIDRDGARPDWVIDQTFDLFDRLGATDEQLDFPIIYASALEGYASEDSNARSGDMNPLFETIVKHVPHPDVDADGPLQLQVSSLDYDTYVGVLGVGRIRRGTLKANSSVSVVAPDGTSRRARVLELFGFHGLERRRSESVSAGNIVVFSGIDKLGISDTLCDPDHEEALPALTVDEPTVNMTFQVNKSPFAGQDGKFLTSRQIRERLDQELKHNVALRVDNTSDPDKFRVSGRGELHLSVLVETMRREGFELAVSRPEVIMHDVDGVEHEPWEQLTVDFDEEHQGAVMTRLADRKGELQNMFPDGKGRIRLDYKIPTRGLIGFRTEYLTATSGTGLI
;
A
#
# COMPACT_ATOMS: atom_id res chain seq x y z
N MET A 1 12.90 27.71 1.34
CA MET A 1 13.25 26.45 0.66
C MET A 1 13.63 25.47 1.74
N SER A 2 12.98 24.34 1.86
CA SER A 2 13.43 23.28 2.76
C SER A 2 14.75 22.73 2.23
N ASP A 3 15.74 22.63 3.08
CA ASP A 3 17.04 22.05 2.74
C ASP A 3 16.82 20.55 2.39
N ILE A 4 17.08 20.18 1.14
CA ILE A 4 16.86 18.79 0.66
C ILE A 4 17.69 17.79 1.48
N SER A 5 18.85 18.19 1.98
CA SER A 5 19.70 17.35 2.83
C SER A 5 19.01 16.94 4.14
N LYS A 6 17.99 17.70 4.57
CA LYS A 6 17.19 17.47 5.77
C LYS A 6 15.87 16.74 5.49
N LEU A 7 15.61 16.36 4.25
CA LEU A 7 14.40 15.64 3.86
C LEU A 7 14.64 14.12 3.87
N ARG A 8 13.67 13.37 4.38
CA ARG A 8 13.64 11.90 4.33
C ARG A 8 12.26 11.43 3.89
N ASN A 9 12.21 10.51 2.94
CA ASN A 9 10.95 9.90 2.48
C ASN A 9 11.01 8.40 2.76
N ILE A 10 10.12 7.91 3.61
CA ILE A 10 10.07 6.50 3.99
C ILE A 10 8.67 5.93 3.78
N ALA A 11 8.61 4.66 3.38
CA ALA A 11 7.37 3.89 3.45
C ALA A 11 7.42 2.93 4.64
N ILE A 12 6.30 2.73 5.34
CA ILE A 12 6.21 1.75 6.41
C ILE A 12 5.55 0.48 5.90
N ILE A 13 6.28 -0.62 5.98
CA ILE A 13 5.85 -1.97 5.63
C ILE A 13 5.65 -2.76 6.92
N ALA A 14 4.49 -3.37 7.08
CA ALA A 14 4.20 -4.24 8.21
C ALA A 14 3.14 -5.27 7.86
N HIS A 15 3.18 -6.43 8.51
CA HIS A 15 2.03 -7.31 8.55
C HIS A 15 0.92 -6.71 9.42
N VAL A 16 -0.32 -7.18 9.23
CA VAL A 16 -1.46 -6.82 10.08
C VAL A 16 -1.11 -7.11 11.54
N ASP A 17 -1.52 -6.23 12.43
CA ASP A 17 -1.27 -6.30 13.87
C ASP A 17 0.20 -6.24 14.33
N HIS A 18 1.20 -6.06 13.46
CA HIS A 18 2.59 -5.84 13.87
C HIS A 18 2.84 -4.48 14.55
N GLY A 19 1.81 -3.62 14.60
CA GLY A 19 1.83 -2.37 15.35
C GLY A 19 2.19 -1.13 14.53
N LYS A 20 2.00 -1.16 13.20
CA LYS A 20 2.28 -0.05 12.27
C LYS A 20 1.63 1.25 12.71
N THR A 21 0.31 1.27 12.87
CA THR A 21 -0.46 2.45 13.28
C THR A 21 0.00 2.98 14.64
N THR A 22 0.25 2.08 15.60
CA THR A 22 0.73 2.46 16.94
C THR A 22 2.12 3.10 16.87
N LEU A 23 3.02 2.58 16.01
CA LEU A 23 4.36 3.16 15.85
C LEU A 23 4.27 4.57 15.27
N VAL A 24 3.49 4.77 14.22
CA VAL A 24 3.29 6.10 13.60
C VAL A 24 2.67 7.08 14.60
N ASP A 25 1.67 6.64 15.37
CA ASP A 25 1.07 7.47 16.43
C ASP A 25 2.12 7.93 17.45
N ARG A 26 3.04 7.05 17.88
CA ARG A 26 4.13 7.40 18.81
C ARG A 26 5.15 8.34 18.17
N MET A 27 5.51 8.11 16.92
CA MET A 27 6.38 9.02 16.18
C MET A 27 5.76 10.43 16.09
N LEU A 28 4.47 10.53 15.80
CA LEU A 28 3.74 11.81 15.77
C LEU A 28 3.69 12.50 17.16
N GLN A 29 3.46 11.73 18.21
CA GLN A 29 3.37 12.24 19.58
C GLN A 29 4.71 12.76 20.11
N GLN A 30 5.82 12.08 19.78
CA GLN A 30 7.14 12.39 20.31
C GLN A 30 7.97 13.29 19.39
N SER A 31 7.49 13.56 18.18
CA SER A 31 8.07 14.57 17.29
C SER A 31 7.59 15.97 17.65
N ALA A 32 8.31 16.99 17.21
CA ALA A 32 7.90 18.40 17.34
C ALA A 32 6.74 18.81 16.42
N THR A 33 6.13 17.86 15.70
CA THR A 33 5.13 18.11 14.65
C THR A 33 3.82 18.64 15.21
N LEU A 34 3.36 18.06 16.31
CA LEU A 34 2.13 18.45 16.98
C LEU A 34 2.47 19.35 18.16
N GLY A 35 1.76 20.48 18.30
CA GLY A 35 1.99 21.39 19.40
C GLY A 35 1.80 20.70 20.77
N PRO A 36 2.39 21.24 21.86
CA PRO A 36 2.46 20.59 23.18
C PRO A 36 1.10 20.28 23.84
N ARG A 37 -0.01 20.70 23.25
CA ARG A 37 -1.38 20.44 23.73
C ARG A 37 -2.23 19.63 22.74
N ALA A 38 -1.65 19.15 21.64
CA ALA A 38 -2.40 18.38 20.66
C ALA A 38 -2.68 16.97 21.22
N VAL A 39 -3.93 16.59 21.30
CA VAL A 39 -4.34 15.23 21.60
C VAL A 39 -4.35 14.47 20.29
N VAL A 40 -3.42 13.55 20.11
CA VAL A 40 -3.44 12.62 18.96
C VAL A 40 -4.53 11.58 19.25
N PRO A 41 -5.59 11.48 18.44
CA PRO A 41 -6.53 10.38 18.56
C PRO A 41 -5.80 9.05 18.35
N ASN A 42 -6.18 8.00 19.06
CA ASN A 42 -5.62 6.67 18.82
C ASN A 42 -6.01 6.17 17.42
N ARG A 43 -5.08 5.50 16.72
CA ARG A 43 -5.26 4.94 15.37
C ARG A 43 -5.56 5.99 14.30
N VAL A 44 -4.75 7.02 14.30
CA VAL A 44 -4.92 8.19 13.43
C VAL A 44 -4.82 7.82 11.95
N MET A 45 -4.06 6.77 11.60
CA MET A 45 -3.91 6.30 10.22
C MET A 45 -5.10 5.43 9.75
N ASP A 46 -5.90 4.85 10.64
CA ASP A 46 -7.03 3.99 10.27
C ASP A 46 -8.33 4.82 10.20
N SER A 47 -8.48 5.67 9.19
CA SER A 47 -9.65 6.56 9.06
C SER A 47 -10.86 5.90 8.39
N ASN A 48 -10.68 4.79 7.66
CA ASN A 48 -11.74 4.08 6.95
C ASN A 48 -12.35 2.98 7.84
N ASP A 49 -13.68 2.95 7.94
CA ASP A 49 -14.39 1.95 8.75
C ASP A 49 -14.11 0.51 8.27
N LEU A 50 -13.95 0.29 6.96
CA LEU A 50 -13.60 -1.01 6.40
C LEU A 50 -12.18 -1.44 6.80
N GLU A 51 -11.22 -0.52 6.86
CA GLU A 51 -9.87 -0.80 7.34
C GLU A 51 -9.89 -1.21 8.82
N ARG A 52 -10.65 -0.49 9.64
CA ARG A 52 -10.81 -0.81 11.08
C ARG A 52 -11.47 -2.15 11.32
N GLU A 53 -12.53 -2.47 10.58
CA GLU A 53 -13.27 -3.71 10.71
C GLU A 53 -12.48 -4.93 10.25
N ARG A 54 -11.69 -4.77 9.18
CA ARG A 54 -10.89 -5.85 8.59
C ARG A 54 -9.48 -5.94 9.15
N GLY A 55 -9.02 -4.91 9.88
CA GLY A 55 -7.67 -4.82 10.41
C GLY A 55 -6.58 -4.66 9.34
N ILE A 56 -6.91 -4.23 8.12
CA ILE A 56 -5.97 -4.10 7.00
C ILE A 56 -5.93 -2.67 6.48
N THR A 57 -4.76 -2.21 6.02
CA THR A 57 -4.65 -0.98 5.24
C THR A 57 -5.08 -1.25 3.81
N ILE A 58 -6.04 -0.49 3.30
CA ILE A 58 -6.58 -0.58 1.93
C ILE A 58 -5.99 0.53 1.07
N LEU A 59 -5.98 1.76 1.58
CA LEU A 59 -5.49 2.94 0.89
C LEU A 59 -4.23 3.48 1.56
N SER A 60 -3.25 3.85 0.76
CA SER A 60 -2.05 4.52 1.24
C SER A 60 -2.38 5.89 1.85
N LYS A 61 -1.70 6.23 2.92
CA LYS A 61 -1.83 7.53 3.58
C LYS A 61 -0.47 8.17 3.76
N ASN A 62 -0.44 9.47 3.55
CA ASN A 62 0.77 10.25 3.72
C ASN A 62 0.68 11.05 5.02
N THR A 63 1.75 11.03 5.77
CA THR A 63 1.97 11.91 6.94
C THR A 63 3.39 12.44 6.92
N ALA A 64 3.66 13.47 7.68
CA ALA A 64 5.01 13.99 7.82
C ALA A 64 5.28 14.36 9.27
N VAL A 65 6.45 14.02 9.76
CA VAL A 65 6.93 14.39 11.09
C VAL A 65 8.12 15.34 10.99
N ASN A 66 8.17 16.28 11.91
CA ASN A 66 9.30 17.17 12.05
C ASN A 66 10.09 16.75 13.31
N TRP A 67 11.32 16.29 13.10
CA TRP A 67 12.22 15.89 14.20
C TRP A 67 13.53 16.68 14.11
N GLN A 68 13.79 17.49 15.11
CA GLN A 68 14.86 18.49 15.07
C GLN A 68 14.73 19.37 13.81
N ASP A 69 15.76 19.38 12.94
CA ASP A 69 15.79 20.12 11.69
C ASP A 69 15.34 19.28 10.48
N TYR A 70 14.96 18.00 10.70
CA TYR A 70 14.62 17.07 9.63
C TYR A 70 13.13 17.01 9.41
N TRP A 71 12.77 16.90 8.15
CA TRP A 71 11.43 16.65 7.67
C TRP A 71 11.33 15.21 7.16
N ILE A 72 10.53 14.38 7.81
CA ILE A 72 10.41 12.97 7.49
C ILE A 72 9.00 12.73 6.97
N ASN A 73 8.86 12.49 5.66
CA ASN A 73 7.62 12.04 5.06
C ASN A 73 7.48 10.53 5.28
N ILE A 74 6.32 10.12 5.76
CA ILE A 74 5.98 8.73 6.05
C ILE A 74 4.79 8.36 5.20
N VAL A 75 4.94 7.34 4.36
CA VAL A 75 3.87 6.81 3.51
C VAL A 75 3.47 5.45 4.04
N ASP A 76 2.20 5.31 4.42
CA ASP A 76 1.63 4.05 4.84
C ASP A 76 1.34 3.17 3.63
N THR A 77 1.75 1.89 3.69
CA THR A 77 1.58 0.95 2.57
C THR A 77 0.55 -0.12 2.91
N PRO A 78 -0.35 -0.47 1.96
CA PRO A 78 -1.14 -1.69 2.07
C PRO A 78 -0.23 -2.93 2.16
N GLY A 79 -0.61 -3.91 2.97
CA GLY A 79 0.16 -5.15 3.13
C GLY A 79 -0.28 -6.28 2.19
N HIS A 80 -1.52 -6.25 1.71
CA HIS A 80 -2.11 -7.35 0.95
C HIS A 80 -1.77 -7.28 -0.55
N ALA A 81 -1.46 -8.43 -1.16
CA ALA A 81 -1.07 -8.53 -2.57
C ALA A 81 -2.15 -8.01 -3.55
N ASP A 82 -3.44 -8.09 -3.19
CA ASP A 82 -4.55 -7.57 -3.99
C ASP A 82 -4.47 -6.04 -4.19
N PHE A 83 -3.71 -5.33 -3.35
CA PHE A 83 -3.45 -3.89 -3.45
C PHE A 83 -2.05 -3.59 -4.00
N GLY A 84 -1.45 -4.52 -4.75
CA GLY A 84 -0.09 -4.40 -5.29
C GLY A 84 0.15 -3.13 -6.10
N GLY A 85 -0.84 -2.69 -6.86
CA GLY A 85 -0.75 -1.43 -7.60
C GLY A 85 -0.60 -0.18 -6.71
N GLU A 86 -1.25 -0.18 -5.53
CA GLU A 86 -1.05 0.87 -4.52
C GLU A 86 0.36 0.81 -3.95
N VAL A 87 0.85 -0.39 -3.63
CA VAL A 87 2.19 -0.60 -3.08
C VAL A 87 3.26 -0.07 -4.03
N GLU A 88 3.22 -0.41 -5.31
CA GLU A 88 4.21 0.03 -6.31
C GLU A 88 4.24 1.56 -6.44
N ARG A 89 3.07 2.20 -6.44
CA ARG A 89 2.96 3.65 -6.50
C ARG A 89 3.51 4.35 -5.27
N VAL A 90 3.24 3.81 -4.08
CA VAL A 90 3.78 4.32 -2.81
C VAL A 90 5.30 4.23 -2.82
N LEU A 91 5.83 3.05 -3.15
CA LEU A 91 7.27 2.81 -3.15
C LEU A 91 8.01 3.71 -4.13
N SER A 92 7.38 4.13 -5.24
CA SER A 92 7.98 5.09 -6.17
C SER A 92 8.19 6.48 -5.58
N MET A 93 7.52 6.84 -4.48
CA MET A 93 7.62 8.16 -3.84
C MET A 93 8.67 8.25 -2.74
N VAL A 94 9.26 7.13 -2.32
CA VAL A 94 10.13 7.06 -1.14
C VAL A 94 11.58 6.73 -1.49
N ASP A 95 12.48 6.90 -0.53
CA ASP A 95 13.92 6.66 -0.69
C ASP A 95 14.39 5.45 0.13
N SER A 96 13.56 4.98 1.08
CA SER A 96 13.82 3.81 1.92
C SER A 96 12.52 3.24 2.48
N VAL A 97 12.59 2.06 3.06
CA VAL A 97 11.45 1.40 3.70
C VAL A 97 11.75 1.06 5.16
N LEU A 98 10.77 1.28 6.02
CA LEU A 98 10.80 0.87 7.41
C LEU A 98 10.01 -0.44 7.53
N LEU A 99 10.72 -1.55 7.68
CA LEU A 99 10.11 -2.87 7.81
C LEU A 99 9.85 -3.19 9.28
N LEU A 100 8.58 -3.23 9.65
CA LEU A 100 8.15 -3.51 11.01
C LEU A 100 7.83 -4.99 11.18
N VAL A 101 8.53 -5.67 12.07
CA VAL A 101 8.40 -7.09 12.35
C VAL A 101 8.09 -7.32 13.83
N ASP A 102 7.10 -8.18 14.13
CA ASP A 102 6.77 -8.56 15.51
C ASP A 102 7.88 -9.47 16.11
N ALA A 103 8.32 -9.15 17.30
CA ALA A 103 9.40 -9.87 18.00
C ALA A 103 9.06 -11.31 18.38
N VAL A 104 7.77 -11.70 18.37
CA VAL A 104 7.30 -13.05 18.66
C VAL A 104 7.04 -13.85 17.38
N GLU A 105 6.36 -13.20 16.40
CA GLU A 105 5.85 -13.85 15.19
C GLU A 105 6.88 -13.91 14.06
N GLY A 106 7.78 -12.91 14.00
CA GLY A 106 8.74 -12.78 12.91
C GLY A 106 8.12 -12.25 11.60
N PRO A 107 8.84 -12.33 10.47
CA PRO A 107 8.34 -11.85 9.20
C PRO A 107 7.22 -12.75 8.66
N MET A 108 6.07 -12.17 8.34
CA MET A 108 4.84 -12.83 7.92
C MET A 108 4.60 -12.78 6.40
N PRO A 109 3.69 -13.59 5.82
CA PRO A 109 3.50 -13.69 4.37
C PRO A 109 3.31 -12.33 3.65
N GLN A 110 2.51 -11.42 4.20
CA GLN A 110 2.27 -10.11 3.59
C GLN A 110 3.54 -9.24 3.56
N THR A 111 4.41 -9.36 4.56
CA THR A 111 5.71 -8.69 4.60
C THR A 111 6.56 -9.06 3.39
N ARG A 112 6.55 -10.33 2.98
CA ARG A 112 7.30 -10.84 1.84
C ARG A 112 6.97 -10.11 0.54
N PHE A 113 5.69 -9.99 0.22
CA PHE A 113 5.24 -9.37 -1.02
C PHE A 113 5.71 -7.91 -1.14
N VAL A 114 5.45 -7.10 -0.11
CA VAL A 114 5.79 -5.67 -0.14
C VAL A 114 7.31 -5.46 -0.13
N THR A 115 8.06 -6.29 0.62
CA THR A 115 9.53 -6.26 0.63
C THR A 115 10.10 -6.61 -0.75
N GLN A 116 9.56 -7.62 -1.43
CA GLN A 116 9.99 -7.96 -2.80
C GLN A 116 9.81 -6.79 -3.76
N LYS A 117 8.67 -6.08 -3.69
CA LYS A 117 8.43 -4.89 -4.52
C LYS A 117 9.38 -3.74 -4.16
N ALA A 118 9.70 -3.55 -2.88
CA ALA A 118 10.67 -2.54 -2.43
C ALA A 118 12.08 -2.84 -2.96
N PHE A 119 12.53 -4.09 -2.89
CA PHE A 119 13.83 -4.51 -3.39
C PHE A 119 13.96 -4.38 -4.91
N ALA A 120 12.88 -4.69 -5.65
CA ALA A 120 12.85 -4.50 -7.10
C ALA A 120 13.01 -3.02 -7.52
N GLN A 121 12.69 -2.08 -6.63
CA GLN A 121 12.94 -0.63 -6.83
C GLN A 121 14.28 -0.14 -6.24
N GLY A 122 15.12 -1.07 -5.73
CA GLY A 122 16.43 -0.73 -5.16
C GLY A 122 16.38 -0.06 -3.79
N LEU A 123 15.24 -0.10 -3.09
CA LEU A 123 15.11 0.51 -1.77
C LEU A 123 15.84 -0.32 -0.71
N VAL A 124 16.56 0.38 0.19
CA VAL A 124 17.27 -0.22 1.31
C VAL A 124 16.37 -0.19 2.55
N PRO A 125 16.19 -1.31 3.28
CA PRO A 125 15.31 -1.36 4.42
C PRO A 125 15.99 -0.95 5.72
N ILE A 126 15.21 -0.38 6.66
CA ILE A 126 15.51 -0.35 8.09
C ILE A 126 14.56 -1.34 8.75
N VAL A 127 15.08 -2.29 9.52
CA VAL A 127 14.26 -3.28 10.22
C VAL A 127 13.95 -2.83 11.63
N VAL A 128 12.65 -2.75 11.97
CA VAL A 128 12.18 -2.42 13.32
C VAL A 128 11.54 -3.67 13.92
N ILE A 129 12.19 -4.26 14.92
CA ILE A 129 11.67 -5.39 15.67
C ILE A 129 10.80 -4.84 16.79
N ASN A 130 9.49 -4.90 16.59
CA ASN A 130 8.50 -4.31 17.50
C ASN A 130 7.95 -5.34 18.50
N LYS A 131 7.35 -4.83 19.59
CA LYS A 131 6.75 -5.62 20.67
C LYS A 131 7.77 -6.45 21.44
N ILE A 132 9.00 -5.92 21.61
CA ILE A 132 10.04 -6.56 22.45
C ILE A 132 9.66 -6.66 23.94
N ASP A 133 8.63 -5.93 24.35
CA ASP A 133 8.00 -5.96 25.67
C ASP A 133 7.16 -7.22 25.92
N ARG A 134 6.78 -7.97 24.88
CA ARG A 134 5.91 -9.15 25.01
C ARG A 134 6.65 -10.36 25.58
N ASP A 135 5.94 -11.13 26.38
CA ASP A 135 6.41 -12.44 26.79
C ASP A 135 6.59 -13.35 25.57
N GLY A 136 7.75 -14.01 25.50
CA GLY A 136 8.11 -14.87 24.36
C GLY A 136 8.75 -14.14 23.19
N ALA A 137 9.07 -12.85 23.29
CA ALA A 137 9.88 -12.13 22.31
C ALA A 137 11.23 -12.82 22.10
N ARG A 138 11.62 -13.00 20.84
CA ARG A 138 12.85 -13.67 20.41
C ARG A 138 13.56 -12.88 19.31
N PRO A 139 14.05 -11.68 19.62
CA PRO A 139 14.55 -10.74 18.62
C PRO A 139 15.68 -11.35 17.74
N ASP A 140 16.61 -12.12 18.30
CA ASP A 140 17.70 -12.73 17.53
C ASP A 140 17.15 -13.71 16.46
N TRP A 141 16.19 -14.55 16.83
CA TRP A 141 15.53 -15.44 15.87
C TRP A 141 14.78 -14.66 14.77
N VAL A 142 14.16 -13.53 15.12
CA VAL A 142 13.45 -12.68 14.15
C VAL A 142 14.43 -12.05 13.16
N ILE A 143 15.63 -11.66 13.63
CA ILE A 143 16.70 -11.17 12.75
C ILE A 143 17.11 -12.24 11.75
N ASP A 144 17.40 -13.46 12.22
CA ASP A 144 17.77 -14.59 11.37
C ASP A 144 16.69 -14.87 10.32
N GLN A 145 15.41 -14.90 10.73
CA GLN A 145 14.28 -15.11 9.81
C GLN A 145 14.11 -13.96 8.79
N THR A 146 14.41 -12.74 9.20
CA THR A 146 14.34 -11.57 8.32
C THR A 146 15.49 -11.59 7.32
N PHE A 147 16.69 -11.94 7.76
CA PHE A 147 17.85 -12.13 6.89
C PHE A 147 17.60 -13.24 5.85
N ASP A 148 17.13 -14.40 6.29
CA ASP A 148 16.74 -15.52 5.42
C ASP A 148 15.68 -15.12 4.40
N LEU A 149 14.70 -14.29 4.81
CA LEU A 149 13.68 -13.77 3.90
C LEU A 149 14.31 -12.87 2.83
N PHE A 150 15.20 -11.97 3.21
CA PHE A 150 15.85 -11.04 2.28
C PHE A 150 16.74 -11.77 1.27
N ASP A 151 17.56 -12.72 1.74
CA ASP A 151 18.39 -13.56 0.88
C ASP A 151 17.55 -14.31 -0.16
N ARG A 152 16.44 -14.92 0.24
CA ARG A 152 15.50 -15.62 -0.66
C ARG A 152 14.80 -14.69 -1.65
N LEU A 153 14.64 -13.40 -1.31
CA LEU A 153 14.08 -12.40 -2.21
C LEU A 153 15.12 -11.85 -3.18
N GLY A 154 16.38 -12.30 -3.09
CA GLY A 154 17.47 -11.85 -3.94
C GLY A 154 17.97 -10.45 -3.59
N ALA A 155 17.97 -10.10 -2.29
CA ALA A 155 18.50 -8.84 -1.81
C ALA A 155 19.97 -8.66 -2.20
N THR A 156 20.35 -7.42 -2.47
CA THR A 156 21.75 -7.03 -2.68
C THR A 156 22.52 -7.02 -1.35
N ASP A 157 23.86 -7.02 -1.41
CA ASP A 157 24.68 -6.92 -0.20
C ASP A 157 24.33 -5.68 0.64
N GLU A 158 24.03 -4.55 -0.01
CA GLU A 158 23.60 -3.32 0.64
C GLU A 158 22.25 -3.49 1.35
N GLN A 159 21.31 -4.23 0.75
CA GLN A 159 20.01 -4.52 1.33
C GLN A 159 20.09 -5.56 2.46
N LEU A 160 21.11 -6.40 2.48
CA LEU A 160 21.39 -7.36 3.56
C LEU A 160 22.13 -6.72 4.75
N ASP A 161 22.82 -5.60 4.57
CA ASP A 161 23.46 -4.80 5.63
C ASP A 161 22.49 -3.79 6.24
N PHE A 162 21.30 -4.26 6.62
CA PHE A 162 20.22 -3.41 7.12
C PHE A 162 20.43 -3.03 8.60
N PRO A 163 20.18 -1.75 8.96
CA PRO A 163 20.16 -1.34 10.37
C PRO A 163 18.94 -1.93 11.09
N ILE A 164 19.14 -2.28 12.37
CA ILE A 164 18.13 -2.89 13.24
C ILE A 164 17.82 -1.97 14.39
N ILE A 165 16.53 -1.75 14.66
CA ILE A 165 16.01 -1.06 15.84
C ILE A 165 15.01 -1.96 16.56
N TYR A 166 15.13 -2.04 17.87
CA TYR A 166 14.17 -2.73 18.72
C TYR A 166 13.19 -1.72 19.29
N ALA A 167 11.90 -2.05 19.30
CA ALA A 167 10.88 -1.11 19.73
C ALA A 167 9.76 -1.78 20.53
N SER A 168 9.15 -1.01 21.39
CA SER A 168 7.78 -1.21 21.86
C SER A 168 6.95 0.01 21.50
N ALA A 169 6.22 -0.09 20.39
CA ALA A 169 5.32 0.97 19.99
C ALA A 169 4.22 1.22 21.02
N LEU A 170 3.78 0.18 21.75
CA LEU A 170 2.78 0.30 22.81
C LEU A 170 3.30 1.16 23.97
N GLU A 171 4.50 0.88 24.46
CA GLU A 171 5.14 1.61 25.56
C GLU A 171 5.79 2.92 25.09
N GLY A 172 6.02 3.08 23.79
CA GLY A 172 6.50 4.32 23.18
C GLY A 172 8.01 4.53 23.26
N TYR A 173 8.80 3.47 23.11
CA TYR A 173 10.26 3.57 23.06
C TYR A 173 10.88 2.73 21.93
N ALA A 174 12.07 3.11 21.55
CA ALA A 174 12.95 2.40 20.63
C ALA A 174 14.40 2.38 21.14
N SER A 175 15.21 1.42 20.73
CA SER A 175 16.59 1.25 21.16
C SER A 175 17.41 0.42 20.16
N GLU A 176 18.72 0.60 20.12
CA GLU A 176 19.67 -0.30 19.47
C GLU A 176 19.96 -1.56 20.33
N ASP A 177 19.57 -1.57 21.61
CA ASP A 177 19.72 -2.72 22.52
C ASP A 177 18.40 -3.48 22.66
N SER A 178 18.42 -4.79 22.33
CA SER A 178 17.26 -5.70 22.45
C SER A 178 16.76 -5.89 23.89
N ASN A 179 17.58 -5.56 24.89
CA ASN A 179 17.25 -5.67 26.31
C ASN A 179 16.63 -4.39 26.89
N ALA A 180 16.58 -3.30 26.13
CA ALA A 180 15.96 -2.07 26.60
C ALA A 180 14.47 -2.28 26.92
N ARG A 181 14.00 -1.66 28.00
CA ARG A 181 12.59 -1.76 28.44
C ARG A 181 11.97 -0.39 28.75
N SER A 182 12.67 0.68 28.39
CA SER A 182 12.21 2.06 28.57
C SER A 182 13.02 3.00 27.69
N GLY A 183 12.51 4.19 27.44
CA GLY A 183 13.16 5.21 26.62
C GLY A 183 12.14 6.06 25.88
N ASP A 184 12.54 6.54 24.72
CA ASP A 184 11.69 7.29 23.78
C ASP A 184 11.94 6.82 22.33
N MET A 185 11.33 7.48 21.34
CA MET A 185 11.50 7.15 19.93
C MET A 185 12.72 7.80 19.27
N ASN A 186 13.55 8.56 20.01
CA ASN A 186 14.71 9.21 19.42
C ASN A 186 15.68 8.27 18.71
N PRO A 187 16.01 7.06 19.23
CA PRO A 187 16.89 6.13 18.53
C PRO A 187 16.35 5.72 17.14
N LEU A 188 15.02 5.60 16.98
CA LEU A 188 14.41 5.34 15.68
C LEU A 188 14.57 6.53 14.72
N PHE A 189 14.32 7.75 15.19
CA PHE A 189 14.52 8.95 14.38
C PHE A 189 15.99 9.14 13.96
N GLU A 190 16.92 8.93 14.87
CA GLU A 190 18.36 8.99 14.61
C GLU A 190 18.77 7.98 13.54
N THR A 191 18.27 6.75 13.64
CA THR A 191 18.52 5.70 12.64
C THR A 191 17.94 6.07 11.27
N ILE A 192 16.72 6.60 11.22
CA ILE A 192 16.11 7.08 9.96
C ILE A 192 16.98 8.18 9.35
N VAL A 193 17.35 9.19 10.12
CA VAL A 193 18.16 10.32 9.61
C VAL A 193 19.54 9.87 9.13
N LYS A 194 20.16 8.90 9.81
CA LYS A 194 21.50 8.39 9.50
C LYS A 194 21.53 7.48 8.28
N HIS A 195 20.52 6.61 8.11
CA HIS A 195 20.55 5.52 7.11
C HIS A 195 19.64 5.76 5.91
N VAL A 196 18.58 6.55 6.03
CA VAL A 196 17.77 6.92 4.85
C VAL A 196 18.51 8.00 4.07
N PRO A 197 18.80 7.80 2.76
CA PRO A 197 19.42 8.84 1.96
C PRO A 197 18.49 10.05 1.82
N HIS A 198 19.06 11.23 1.68
CA HIS A 198 18.26 12.37 1.22
C HIS A 198 17.88 12.17 -0.27
N PRO A 199 16.80 12.76 -0.74
CA PRO A 199 16.42 12.66 -2.15
C PRO A 199 17.54 13.11 -3.08
N ASP A 200 17.91 12.26 -4.05
CA ASP A 200 18.82 12.61 -5.13
C ASP A 200 18.00 13.25 -6.26
N VAL A 201 17.89 14.58 -6.24
CA VAL A 201 17.01 15.34 -7.11
C VAL A 201 17.63 16.69 -7.50
N ASP A 202 17.29 17.18 -8.69
CA ASP A 202 17.68 18.51 -9.18
C ASP A 202 16.59 19.55 -8.86
N ALA A 203 16.85 20.40 -7.86
CA ALA A 203 15.91 21.44 -7.42
C ALA A 203 15.86 22.65 -8.36
N ASP A 204 16.90 22.90 -9.15
CA ASP A 204 17.04 24.08 -10.01
C ASP A 204 16.58 23.82 -11.45
N GLY A 205 16.37 22.56 -11.81
CA GLY A 205 15.92 22.14 -13.13
C GLY A 205 14.45 22.48 -13.42
N PRO A 206 13.97 22.29 -14.67
CA PRO A 206 12.58 22.47 -15.02
C PRO A 206 11.68 21.47 -14.28
N LEU A 207 10.46 21.90 -13.91
CA LEU A 207 9.52 21.10 -13.13
C LEU A 207 9.26 19.73 -13.76
N GLN A 208 9.32 18.70 -12.92
CA GLN A 208 8.87 17.35 -13.24
C GLN A 208 8.30 16.68 -11.99
N LEU A 209 7.01 16.33 -12.03
CA LEU A 209 6.29 15.64 -10.96
C LEU A 209 5.41 14.56 -11.56
N GLN A 210 5.50 13.32 -11.08
CA GLN A 210 4.59 12.24 -11.47
C GLN A 210 3.46 12.08 -10.47
N VAL A 211 2.24 11.94 -10.99
CA VAL A 211 1.04 11.67 -10.20
C VAL A 211 1.04 10.19 -9.78
N SER A 212 1.19 9.95 -8.49
CA SER A 212 1.21 8.60 -7.91
C SER A 212 -0.14 8.17 -7.35
N SER A 213 -0.94 9.11 -6.84
CA SER A 213 -2.31 8.84 -6.41
C SER A 213 -3.23 10.03 -6.62
N LEU A 214 -4.52 9.74 -6.65
CA LEU A 214 -5.58 10.74 -6.75
C LEU A 214 -6.46 10.65 -5.51
N ASP A 215 -6.94 11.81 -5.07
CA ASP A 215 -7.90 11.95 -4.00
C ASP A 215 -9.01 12.91 -4.45
N TYR A 216 -10.10 12.98 -3.74
CA TYR A 216 -11.22 13.85 -4.06
C TYR A 216 -11.72 14.60 -2.83
N ASP A 217 -11.77 15.90 -2.95
CA ASP A 217 -12.37 16.77 -1.94
C ASP A 217 -13.66 17.39 -2.49
N THR A 218 -14.70 17.43 -1.67
CA THR A 218 -16.03 17.93 -2.09
C THR A 218 -16.04 19.40 -2.46
N TYR A 219 -15.06 20.18 -1.97
CA TYR A 219 -14.97 21.63 -2.23
C TYR A 219 -13.94 21.96 -3.31
N VAL A 220 -12.83 21.22 -3.35
CA VAL A 220 -11.69 21.54 -4.21
C VAL A 220 -11.66 20.64 -5.46
N GLY A 221 -12.42 19.55 -5.46
CA GLY A 221 -12.49 18.59 -6.57
C GLY A 221 -11.36 17.58 -6.54
N VAL A 222 -10.80 17.26 -7.71
CA VAL A 222 -9.71 16.28 -7.85
C VAL A 222 -8.42 16.81 -7.25
N LEU A 223 -7.79 16.02 -6.40
CA LEU A 223 -6.48 16.26 -5.80
C LEU A 223 -5.47 15.26 -6.36
N GLY A 224 -4.38 15.76 -6.92
CA GLY A 224 -3.25 14.93 -7.29
C GLY A 224 -2.24 14.85 -6.15
N VAL A 225 -1.68 13.66 -5.93
CA VAL A 225 -0.59 13.42 -4.98
C VAL A 225 0.60 12.84 -5.76
N GLY A 226 1.78 13.38 -5.52
CA GLY A 226 2.98 12.88 -6.17
C GLY A 226 4.25 13.47 -5.56
N ARG A 227 5.39 12.89 -5.94
CA ARG A 227 6.71 13.39 -5.58
C ARG A 227 7.26 14.28 -6.69
N ILE A 228 7.76 15.45 -6.31
CA ILE A 228 8.48 16.31 -7.25
C ILE A 228 9.87 15.71 -7.50
N ARG A 229 10.14 15.30 -8.74
CA ARG A 229 11.40 14.71 -9.14
C ARG A 229 12.45 15.77 -9.51
N ARG A 230 12.00 16.90 -10.03
CA ARG A 230 12.87 18.00 -10.47
C ARG A 230 12.14 19.33 -10.34
N GLY A 231 12.90 20.40 -10.04
CA GLY A 231 12.40 21.75 -10.02
C GLY A 231 11.53 22.10 -8.83
N THR A 232 10.67 23.08 -9.01
CA THR A 232 9.77 23.62 -7.95
C THR A 232 8.38 23.82 -8.51
N LEU A 233 7.39 23.25 -7.83
CA LEU A 233 5.97 23.48 -8.12
C LEU A 233 5.47 24.68 -7.31
N LYS A 234 4.75 25.62 -7.96
CA LYS A 234 4.18 26.81 -7.32
C LYS A 234 2.67 26.81 -7.41
N ALA A 235 2.03 27.32 -6.36
CA ALA A 235 0.60 27.60 -6.40
C ALA A 235 0.28 28.66 -7.49
N ASN A 236 -0.91 28.56 -8.07
CA ASN A 236 -1.37 29.43 -9.15
C ASN A 236 -0.46 29.46 -10.41
N SER A 237 0.35 28.40 -10.63
CA SER A 237 1.25 28.31 -11.80
C SER A 237 0.65 27.49 -12.94
N SER A 238 1.06 27.80 -14.15
CA SER A 238 0.75 27.01 -15.34
C SER A 238 1.72 25.85 -15.45
N VAL A 239 1.21 24.67 -15.82
CA VAL A 239 1.98 23.45 -16.04
C VAL A 239 1.52 22.78 -17.34
N SER A 240 2.37 21.95 -17.91
CA SER A 240 1.97 20.98 -18.93
C SER A 240 1.74 19.63 -18.27
N VAL A 241 0.61 18.99 -18.54
CA VAL A 241 0.29 17.64 -18.09
C VAL A 241 0.50 16.70 -19.26
N VAL A 242 1.47 15.81 -19.14
CA VAL A 242 1.80 14.81 -20.15
C VAL A 242 1.29 13.46 -19.67
N ALA A 243 0.34 12.88 -20.43
CA ALA A 243 -0.20 11.56 -20.12
C ALA A 243 0.75 10.43 -20.57
N PRO A 244 0.60 9.20 -20.07
CA PRO A 244 1.44 8.05 -20.44
C PRO A 244 1.46 7.72 -21.94
N ASP A 245 0.41 8.08 -22.67
CA ASP A 245 0.31 7.90 -24.13
C ASP A 245 1.05 8.99 -24.92
N GLY A 246 1.71 9.93 -24.23
CA GLY A 246 2.44 11.06 -24.82
C GLY A 246 1.56 12.26 -25.17
N THR A 247 0.26 12.20 -24.93
CA THR A 247 -0.59 13.39 -25.14
C THR A 247 -0.33 14.44 -24.08
N SER A 248 -0.17 15.70 -24.49
CA SER A 248 0.08 16.81 -23.58
C SER A 248 -1.06 17.82 -23.60
N ARG A 249 -1.28 18.48 -22.47
CA ARG A 249 -2.23 19.58 -22.34
C ARG A 249 -1.77 20.59 -21.30
N ARG A 250 -2.05 21.86 -21.56
CA ARG A 250 -1.81 22.92 -20.59
C ARG A 250 -2.87 22.89 -19.49
N ALA A 251 -2.43 23.06 -18.25
CA ALA A 251 -3.28 23.11 -17.07
C ALA A 251 -2.75 24.15 -16.09
N ARG A 252 -3.52 24.41 -15.03
CA ARG A 252 -3.13 25.32 -13.97
C ARG A 252 -3.29 24.65 -12.62
N VAL A 253 -2.22 24.62 -11.85
CA VAL A 253 -2.26 24.26 -10.45
C VAL A 253 -2.82 25.46 -9.67
N LEU A 254 -3.88 25.27 -8.88
CA LEU A 254 -4.48 26.33 -8.08
C LEU A 254 -3.88 26.38 -6.68
N GLU A 255 -3.93 25.27 -5.97
CA GLU A 255 -3.46 25.17 -4.59
C GLU A 255 -2.45 24.04 -4.43
N LEU A 256 -1.52 24.25 -3.50
CA LEU A 256 -0.54 23.27 -3.07
C LEU A 256 -0.69 23.01 -1.58
N PHE A 257 -0.48 21.75 -1.19
CA PHE A 257 -0.49 21.36 0.20
C PHE A 257 0.72 20.46 0.48
N GLY A 258 1.43 20.75 1.55
CA GLY A 258 2.39 19.83 2.18
C GLY A 258 1.73 19.10 3.33
N PHE A 259 2.28 17.94 3.72
CA PHE A 259 1.83 17.21 4.90
C PHE A 259 2.48 17.79 6.16
N HIS A 260 1.75 17.92 7.24
CA HIS A 260 2.25 18.30 8.56
C HIS A 260 1.49 17.48 9.62
N GLY A 261 2.12 16.44 10.12
CA GLY A 261 1.35 15.37 10.73
C GLY A 261 0.39 14.80 9.70
N LEU A 262 -0.87 14.68 10.06
CA LEU A 262 -1.94 14.25 9.17
C LEU A 262 -2.64 15.41 8.43
N GLU A 263 -2.36 16.63 8.82
CA GLU A 263 -2.98 17.80 8.22
C GLU A 263 -2.31 18.16 6.89
N ARG A 264 -3.12 18.58 5.93
CA ARG A 264 -2.67 19.21 4.70
C ARG A 264 -2.57 20.72 4.92
N ARG A 265 -1.36 21.25 4.91
CA ARG A 265 -1.14 22.70 5.04
C ARG A 265 -0.84 23.34 3.70
N ARG A 266 -1.51 24.45 3.42
CA ARG A 266 -1.27 25.21 2.19
C ARG A 266 0.17 25.71 2.12
N SER A 267 0.75 25.62 0.93
CA SER A 267 2.08 26.11 0.62
C SER A 267 2.06 26.97 -0.66
N GLU A 268 2.87 27.98 -0.72
CA GLU A 268 3.03 28.80 -1.94
C GLU A 268 3.91 28.10 -2.98
N SER A 269 4.87 27.33 -2.51
CA SER A 269 5.80 26.58 -3.37
C SER A 269 6.37 25.35 -2.65
N VAL A 270 6.62 24.27 -3.41
CA VAL A 270 7.25 23.03 -2.93
C VAL A 270 8.33 22.63 -3.90
N SER A 271 9.54 22.34 -3.41
CA SER A 271 10.71 21.97 -4.20
C SER A 271 10.84 20.47 -4.37
N ALA A 272 11.67 20.06 -5.33
CA ALA A 272 12.03 18.68 -5.63
C ALA A 272 12.40 17.89 -4.37
N GLY A 273 12.11 16.59 -4.40
CA GLY A 273 12.27 15.65 -3.30
C GLY A 273 11.02 15.51 -2.41
N ASN A 274 10.17 16.54 -2.32
CA ASN A 274 8.99 16.50 -1.46
C ASN A 274 7.81 15.79 -2.10
N ILE A 275 6.98 15.19 -1.24
CA ILE A 275 5.65 14.67 -1.60
C ILE A 275 4.65 15.81 -1.40
N VAL A 276 3.86 16.08 -2.42
CA VAL A 276 2.94 17.23 -2.47
C VAL A 276 1.53 16.80 -2.89
N VAL A 277 0.54 17.49 -2.36
CA VAL A 277 -0.86 17.44 -2.83
C VAL A 277 -1.14 18.74 -3.59
N PHE A 278 -1.82 18.64 -4.71
CA PHE A 278 -2.18 19.81 -5.52
C PHE A 278 -3.58 19.69 -6.10
N SER A 279 -4.18 20.83 -6.41
CA SER A 279 -5.53 20.95 -6.98
C SER A 279 -5.56 21.84 -8.23
N GLY A 280 -6.71 21.88 -8.90
CA GLY A 280 -6.98 22.76 -10.02
C GLY A 280 -6.90 22.10 -11.40
N ILE A 281 -6.66 20.79 -11.47
CA ILE A 281 -6.59 20.04 -12.71
C ILE A 281 -7.69 18.98 -12.74
N ASP A 282 -8.78 19.25 -13.49
CA ASP A 282 -9.98 18.39 -13.47
C ASP A 282 -9.80 17.03 -14.12
N LYS A 283 -8.97 16.96 -15.17
CA LYS A 283 -8.70 15.71 -15.89
C LYS A 283 -7.28 15.27 -15.59
N LEU A 284 -7.09 14.64 -14.47
CA LEU A 284 -5.80 14.13 -14.01
C LEU A 284 -5.88 12.62 -13.94
N GLY A 285 -4.87 11.95 -14.49
CA GLY A 285 -4.69 10.50 -14.43
C GLY A 285 -3.51 10.11 -13.54
N ILE A 286 -3.52 8.90 -13.04
CA ILE A 286 -2.34 8.32 -12.40
C ILE A 286 -1.29 8.08 -13.48
N SER A 287 -0.01 8.28 -13.15
CA SER A 287 1.14 8.32 -14.06
C SER A 287 1.22 9.56 -14.95
N ASP A 288 0.23 10.46 -14.95
CA ASP A 288 0.42 11.76 -15.60
C ASP A 288 1.67 12.45 -15.03
N THR A 289 2.46 13.11 -15.89
CA THR A 289 3.60 13.91 -15.46
C THR A 289 3.28 15.39 -15.60
N LEU A 290 3.38 16.14 -14.51
CA LEU A 290 3.35 17.59 -14.53
C LEU A 290 4.75 18.11 -14.87
N CYS A 291 4.85 18.86 -15.96
CA CYS A 291 6.08 19.42 -16.47
C CYS A 291 6.04 20.95 -16.50
N ASP A 292 7.22 21.55 -16.56
CA ASP A 292 7.36 22.93 -17.00
C ASP A 292 6.75 23.07 -18.42
N PRO A 293 5.93 24.11 -18.69
CA PRO A 293 5.29 24.27 -19.99
C PRO A 293 6.22 24.37 -21.20
N ASP A 294 7.47 24.75 -20.99
CA ASP A 294 8.48 24.89 -22.04
C ASP A 294 9.45 23.69 -22.11
N HIS A 295 9.34 22.74 -21.14
CA HIS A 295 10.17 21.53 -21.05
C HIS A 295 9.30 20.33 -20.71
N GLU A 296 8.58 19.80 -21.70
CA GLU A 296 7.74 18.63 -21.56
C GLU A 296 8.59 17.34 -21.62
N GLU A 297 8.74 16.69 -20.47
CA GLU A 297 9.47 15.44 -20.34
C GLU A 297 8.70 14.49 -19.43
N ALA A 298 7.97 13.55 -20.04
CA ALA A 298 7.18 12.56 -19.28
C ALA A 298 8.08 11.56 -18.57
N LEU A 299 7.72 11.21 -17.35
CA LEU A 299 8.29 10.05 -16.65
C LEU A 299 7.65 8.74 -17.18
N PRO A 300 8.38 7.62 -17.14
CA PRO A 300 7.81 6.31 -17.46
C PRO A 300 6.54 6.06 -16.65
N ALA A 301 5.53 5.46 -17.28
CA ALA A 301 4.31 5.10 -16.58
C ALA A 301 4.62 4.17 -15.42
N LEU A 302 3.93 4.37 -14.29
CA LEU A 302 4.01 3.45 -13.16
C LEU A 302 3.40 2.11 -13.59
N THR A 303 4.18 1.05 -13.49
CA THR A 303 3.71 -0.30 -13.82
C THR A 303 2.79 -0.78 -12.72
N VAL A 304 1.66 -1.31 -13.10
CA VAL A 304 0.72 -1.95 -12.20
C VAL A 304 0.45 -3.35 -12.74
N ASP A 305 0.55 -4.34 -11.88
CA ASP A 305 0.24 -5.71 -12.25
C ASP A 305 -1.19 -5.83 -12.84
N GLU A 306 -1.36 -6.62 -13.86
CA GLU A 306 -2.66 -6.80 -14.53
C GLU A 306 -3.70 -7.51 -13.64
N PRO A 307 -5.01 -7.23 -13.83
CA PRO A 307 -6.08 -7.96 -13.16
C PRO A 307 -6.02 -9.47 -13.45
N THR A 308 -6.27 -10.29 -12.42
CA THR A 308 -6.29 -11.77 -12.54
C THR A 308 -7.68 -12.37 -12.44
N VAL A 309 -8.63 -11.64 -11.85
CA VAL A 309 -10.01 -12.09 -11.68
C VAL A 309 -11.00 -11.03 -12.15
N ASN A 310 -12.16 -11.47 -12.64
CA ASN A 310 -13.27 -10.59 -12.96
C ASN A 310 -14.57 -11.07 -12.32
N MET A 311 -15.50 -10.14 -12.13
CA MET A 311 -16.88 -10.38 -11.71
C MET A 311 -17.82 -9.56 -12.57
N THR A 312 -19.02 -10.07 -12.79
CA THR A 312 -20.09 -9.28 -13.42
C THR A 312 -20.88 -8.54 -12.35
N PHE A 313 -20.90 -7.21 -12.43
CA PHE A 313 -21.77 -6.35 -11.62
C PHE A 313 -23.03 -6.04 -12.46
N GLN A 314 -24.20 -6.26 -11.90
CA GLN A 314 -25.46 -6.06 -12.62
C GLN A 314 -26.54 -5.47 -11.74
N VAL A 315 -27.52 -4.88 -12.41
CA VAL A 315 -28.74 -4.40 -11.74
C VAL A 315 -29.43 -5.56 -11.02
N ASN A 316 -29.83 -5.34 -9.76
CA ASN A 316 -30.65 -6.30 -9.04
C ASN A 316 -32.06 -6.35 -9.64
N LYS A 317 -32.42 -7.48 -10.27
CA LYS A 317 -33.74 -7.74 -10.85
C LYS A 317 -34.60 -8.68 -10.00
N SER A 318 -34.19 -8.91 -8.74
CA SER A 318 -34.95 -9.75 -7.83
C SER A 318 -36.26 -9.07 -7.41
N PRO A 319 -37.26 -9.82 -6.92
CA PRO A 319 -38.50 -9.25 -6.36
C PRO A 319 -38.29 -8.33 -5.15
N PHE A 320 -37.11 -8.37 -4.55
CA PHE A 320 -36.73 -7.56 -3.39
C PHE A 320 -35.88 -6.33 -3.74
N ALA A 321 -35.72 -6.05 -5.04
CA ALA A 321 -34.93 -4.90 -5.48
C ALA A 321 -35.49 -3.58 -4.92
N GLY A 322 -34.63 -2.74 -4.37
CA GLY A 322 -34.96 -1.45 -3.78
C GLY A 322 -35.30 -1.47 -2.29
N GLN A 323 -35.09 -2.60 -1.61
CA GLN A 323 -35.32 -2.68 -0.16
C GLN A 323 -34.08 -2.26 0.66
N ASP A 324 -32.89 -2.56 0.16
CA ASP A 324 -31.62 -2.37 0.87
C ASP A 324 -30.81 -1.16 0.37
N GLY A 325 -31.04 -0.70 -0.87
CA GLY A 325 -30.28 0.39 -1.49
C GLY A 325 -31.14 1.44 -2.16
N LYS A 326 -30.58 2.65 -2.36
CA LYS A 326 -31.22 3.77 -3.04
C LYS A 326 -30.82 3.87 -4.50
N PHE A 327 -29.63 3.37 -4.86
CA PHE A 327 -29.04 3.45 -6.20
C PHE A 327 -29.11 2.08 -6.88
N LEU A 328 -30.02 1.95 -7.84
CA LEU A 328 -30.42 0.66 -8.43
C LEU A 328 -30.23 0.58 -9.94
N THR A 329 -30.06 1.74 -10.61
CA THR A 329 -30.06 1.77 -12.06
C THR A 329 -28.67 1.49 -12.64
N SER A 330 -28.62 0.88 -13.85
CA SER A 330 -27.37 0.63 -14.56
C SER A 330 -26.56 1.91 -14.78
N ARG A 331 -27.22 3.05 -15.03
CA ARG A 331 -26.55 4.35 -15.14
C ARG A 331 -25.84 4.75 -13.85
N GLN A 332 -26.49 4.64 -12.69
CA GLN A 332 -25.90 4.98 -11.40
C GLN A 332 -24.71 4.08 -11.05
N ILE A 333 -24.86 2.77 -11.30
CA ILE A 333 -23.76 1.79 -11.12
C ILE A 333 -22.58 2.16 -12.02
N ARG A 334 -22.85 2.46 -13.31
CA ARG A 334 -21.79 2.86 -14.26
C ARG A 334 -21.07 4.12 -13.83
N GLU A 335 -21.81 5.18 -13.49
CA GLU A 335 -21.24 6.45 -13.02
C GLU A 335 -20.34 6.24 -11.78
N ARG A 336 -20.77 5.36 -10.86
CA ARG A 336 -19.95 5.03 -9.67
C ARG A 336 -18.69 4.24 -10.04
N LEU A 337 -18.78 3.27 -10.93
CA LEU A 337 -17.63 2.52 -11.44
C LEU A 337 -16.65 3.42 -12.20
N ASP A 338 -17.15 4.36 -12.99
CA ASP A 338 -16.31 5.36 -13.68
C ASP A 338 -15.60 6.31 -12.70
N GLN A 339 -16.21 6.59 -11.54
CA GLN A 339 -15.52 7.32 -10.47
C GLN A 339 -14.41 6.47 -9.84
N GLU A 340 -14.67 5.19 -9.58
CA GLU A 340 -13.66 4.28 -9.03
C GLU A 340 -12.44 4.16 -9.94
N LEU A 341 -12.64 4.06 -11.25
CA LEU A 341 -11.56 3.98 -12.25
C LEU A 341 -10.60 5.19 -12.23
N LYS A 342 -11.04 6.34 -11.72
CA LYS A 342 -10.17 7.51 -11.60
C LYS A 342 -9.09 7.34 -10.53
N HIS A 343 -9.39 6.56 -9.48
CA HIS A 343 -8.52 6.38 -8.32
C HIS A 343 -7.84 5.01 -8.29
N ASN A 344 -8.47 4.01 -8.89
CA ASN A 344 -8.08 2.61 -8.80
C ASN A 344 -7.59 2.10 -10.16
N VAL A 345 -6.28 2.21 -10.40
CA VAL A 345 -5.65 1.80 -11.67
C VAL A 345 -5.58 0.28 -11.85
N ALA A 346 -5.69 -0.48 -10.77
CA ALA A 346 -5.73 -1.94 -10.82
C ALA A 346 -7.12 -2.50 -11.18
N LEU A 347 -8.10 -1.61 -11.36
CA LEU A 347 -9.46 -1.97 -11.75
C LEU A 347 -9.67 -1.73 -13.24
N ARG A 348 -10.36 -2.64 -13.92
CA ARG A 348 -10.89 -2.44 -15.29
C ARG A 348 -12.39 -2.68 -15.28
N VAL A 349 -13.10 -1.87 -16.06
CA VAL A 349 -14.56 -1.99 -16.22
C VAL A 349 -14.90 -2.00 -17.69
N ASP A 350 -15.38 -3.13 -18.17
CA ASP A 350 -15.79 -3.33 -19.54
C ASP A 350 -17.31 -3.41 -19.66
N ASN A 351 -17.86 -2.82 -20.72
CA ASN A 351 -19.26 -3.02 -21.06
C ASN A 351 -19.46 -4.43 -21.61
N THR A 352 -20.57 -5.05 -21.26
CA THR A 352 -20.98 -6.33 -21.86
C THR A 352 -22.01 -6.08 -22.97
N SER A 353 -22.46 -7.15 -23.64
CA SER A 353 -23.56 -7.06 -24.61
C SER A 353 -24.90 -6.69 -23.95
N ASP A 354 -25.04 -6.85 -22.65
CA ASP A 354 -26.22 -6.47 -21.86
C ASP A 354 -25.92 -5.11 -21.17
N PRO A 355 -26.68 -4.04 -21.45
CA PRO A 355 -26.44 -2.69 -20.89
C PRO A 355 -26.63 -2.63 -19.37
N ASP A 356 -27.25 -3.64 -18.76
CA ASP A 356 -27.44 -3.74 -17.31
C ASP A 356 -26.31 -4.49 -16.60
N LYS A 357 -25.25 -4.89 -17.34
CA LYS A 357 -24.14 -5.69 -16.84
C LYS A 357 -22.79 -5.07 -17.18
N PHE A 358 -21.91 -5.05 -16.21
CA PHE A 358 -20.54 -4.56 -16.33
C PHE A 358 -19.58 -5.65 -15.89
N ARG A 359 -18.56 -5.94 -16.71
CA ARG A 359 -17.45 -6.80 -16.31
C ARG A 359 -16.46 -5.97 -15.56
N VAL A 360 -16.27 -6.29 -14.29
CA VAL A 360 -15.34 -5.59 -13.38
C VAL A 360 -14.18 -6.53 -13.07
N SER A 361 -12.99 -6.14 -13.49
CA SER A 361 -11.77 -6.93 -13.33
C SER A 361 -10.88 -6.30 -12.29
N GLY A 362 -10.32 -7.11 -11.39
CA GLY A 362 -9.48 -6.68 -10.29
C GLY A 362 -8.33 -7.63 -10.04
N ARG A 363 -7.43 -7.24 -9.16
CA ARG A 363 -6.21 -7.98 -8.83
C ARG A 363 -6.49 -9.29 -8.11
N GLY A 364 -7.55 -9.33 -7.30
CA GLY A 364 -7.94 -10.50 -6.51
C GLY A 364 -9.34 -10.38 -5.95
N GLU A 365 -9.75 -11.44 -5.24
CA GLU A 365 -11.08 -11.56 -4.63
C GLU A 365 -11.33 -10.47 -3.57
N LEU A 366 -10.30 -10.16 -2.74
CA LEU A 366 -10.39 -9.14 -1.71
C LEU A 366 -10.58 -7.75 -2.31
N HIS A 367 -9.83 -7.42 -3.38
CA HIS A 367 -9.95 -6.14 -4.08
C HIS A 367 -11.40 -5.89 -4.55
N LEU A 368 -11.99 -6.88 -5.26
CA LEU A 368 -13.37 -6.75 -5.73
C LEU A 368 -14.40 -6.76 -4.58
N SER A 369 -14.16 -7.53 -3.51
CA SER A 369 -15.05 -7.57 -2.34
C SER A 369 -15.06 -6.25 -1.57
N VAL A 370 -13.94 -5.55 -1.50
CA VAL A 370 -13.84 -4.22 -0.90
C VAL A 370 -14.67 -3.22 -1.72
N LEU A 371 -14.56 -3.26 -3.05
CA LEU A 371 -15.36 -2.39 -3.92
C LEU A 371 -16.87 -2.64 -3.75
N VAL A 372 -17.30 -3.91 -3.75
CA VAL A 372 -18.72 -4.27 -3.53
C VAL A 372 -19.21 -3.75 -2.19
N GLU A 373 -18.44 -3.94 -1.12
CA GLU A 373 -18.82 -3.51 0.22
C GLU A 373 -18.85 -1.98 0.35
N THR A 374 -17.92 -1.29 -0.29
CA THR A 374 -17.90 0.19 -0.34
C THR A 374 -19.15 0.71 -1.04
N MET A 375 -19.48 0.16 -2.21
CA MET A 375 -20.69 0.53 -2.95
C MET A 375 -21.96 0.24 -2.13
N ARG A 376 -22.02 -0.90 -1.43
CA ARG A 376 -23.14 -1.23 -0.54
C ARG A 376 -23.32 -0.18 0.57
N ARG A 377 -22.24 0.26 1.21
CA ARG A 377 -22.28 1.30 2.26
C ARG A 377 -22.67 2.67 1.73
N GLU A 378 -22.35 2.96 0.49
CA GLU A 378 -22.79 4.18 -0.20
C GLU A 378 -24.28 4.15 -0.57
N GLY A 379 -24.95 2.98 -0.42
CA GLY A 379 -26.38 2.79 -0.69
C GLY A 379 -26.68 2.26 -2.09
N PHE A 380 -25.69 1.68 -2.77
CA PHE A 380 -25.91 0.93 -4.00
C PHE A 380 -26.44 -0.47 -3.69
N GLU A 381 -27.41 -0.91 -4.48
CA GLU A 381 -27.91 -2.28 -4.47
C GLU A 381 -27.68 -2.89 -5.85
N LEU A 382 -26.87 -3.92 -5.90
CA LEU A 382 -26.47 -4.60 -7.14
C LEU A 382 -26.36 -6.10 -6.90
N ALA A 383 -26.46 -6.88 -7.97
CA ALA A 383 -26.16 -8.30 -7.97
C ALA A 383 -24.75 -8.52 -8.57
N VAL A 384 -24.01 -9.47 -8.02
CA VAL A 384 -22.67 -9.82 -8.49
C VAL A 384 -22.60 -11.30 -8.87
N SER A 385 -21.82 -11.63 -9.91
CA SER A 385 -21.51 -13.02 -10.25
C SER A 385 -20.48 -13.61 -9.32
N ARG A 386 -20.24 -14.91 -9.45
CA ARG A 386 -19.01 -15.52 -8.89
C ARG A 386 -17.79 -14.94 -9.60
N PRO A 387 -16.64 -14.83 -8.93
CA PRO A 387 -15.40 -14.46 -9.57
C PRO A 387 -14.96 -15.51 -10.59
N GLU A 388 -14.45 -15.05 -11.72
CA GLU A 388 -13.88 -15.85 -12.80
C GLU A 388 -12.46 -15.40 -13.07
N VAL A 389 -11.58 -16.35 -13.39
CA VAL A 389 -10.18 -16.07 -13.73
C VAL A 389 -10.08 -15.50 -15.13
N ILE A 390 -9.20 -14.52 -15.30
CA ILE A 390 -8.92 -13.94 -16.61
C ILE A 390 -7.86 -14.80 -17.30
N MET A 391 -8.23 -15.37 -18.46
CA MET A 391 -7.31 -16.10 -19.31
C MET A 391 -6.56 -15.14 -20.22
N HIS A 392 -5.29 -15.40 -20.46
CA HIS A 392 -4.44 -14.60 -21.34
C HIS A 392 -4.09 -15.41 -22.58
N ASP A 393 -4.27 -14.83 -23.76
CA ASP A 393 -3.80 -15.40 -25.01
C ASP A 393 -2.33 -15.01 -25.20
N VAL A 394 -1.46 -16.02 -25.28
CA VAL A 394 -0.04 -15.84 -25.59
C VAL A 394 0.26 -16.71 -26.82
N ASP A 395 0.54 -16.08 -27.95
CA ASP A 395 0.83 -16.72 -29.22
C ASP A 395 -0.27 -17.68 -29.71
N GLY A 396 -1.55 -17.37 -29.45
CA GLY A 396 -2.70 -18.19 -29.83
C GLY A 396 -2.99 -19.36 -28.90
N VAL A 397 -2.37 -19.39 -27.72
CA VAL A 397 -2.60 -20.38 -26.66
C VAL A 397 -3.17 -19.68 -25.42
N GLU A 398 -4.30 -20.19 -24.92
CA GLU A 398 -4.88 -19.68 -23.68
C GLU A 398 -4.02 -20.12 -22.47
N HIS A 399 -3.58 -19.15 -21.68
CA HIS A 399 -2.82 -19.32 -20.45
C HIS A 399 -3.63 -18.87 -19.24
N GLU A 400 -3.67 -19.71 -18.21
CA GLU A 400 -4.22 -19.30 -16.91
C GLU A 400 -3.14 -18.66 -16.03
N PRO A 401 -3.46 -17.63 -15.24
CA PRO A 401 -2.51 -17.05 -14.29
C PRO A 401 -2.25 -18.00 -13.13
N TRP A 402 -0.99 -18.00 -12.66
CA TRP A 402 -0.53 -18.73 -11.49
C TRP A 402 0.02 -17.78 -10.45
N GLU A 403 -0.16 -18.10 -9.19
CA GLU A 403 0.26 -17.28 -8.06
C GLU A 403 1.18 -18.05 -7.13
N GLN A 404 2.02 -17.32 -6.43
CA GLN A 404 2.79 -17.83 -5.32
C GLN A 404 1.97 -17.62 -4.04
N LEU A 405 1.59 -18.72 -3.42
CA LEU A 405 0.82 -18.75 -2.18
C LEU A 405 1.76 -19.07 -1.02
N THR A 406 1.77 -18.24 0.01
CA THR A 406 2.39 -18.53 1.29
C THR A 406 1.33 -18.66 2.36
N VAL A 407 1.34 -19.78 3.09
CA VAL A 407 0.45 -20.02 4.23
C VAL A 407 1.26 -20.34 5.48
N ASP A 408 0.81 -19.84 6.64
CA ASP A 408 1.47 -20.04 7.93
C ASP A 408 0.41 -20.43 8.96
N PHE A 409 0.59 -21.57 9.66
CA PHE A 409 -0.42 -22.15 10.54
C PHE A 409 0.20 -23.16 11.53
N ASP A 410 -0.58 -23.59 12.54
CA ASP A 410 -0.12 -24.58 13.51
C ASP A 410 0.05 -25.97 12.88
N GLU A 411 1.17 -26.66 13.16
CA GLU A 411 1.58 -27.92 12.53
C GLU A 411 0.50 -29.01 12.58
N GLU A 412 -0.37 -29.00 13.61
CA GLU A 412 -1.47 -29.95 13.74
C GLU A 412 -2.46 -29.93 12.56
N HIS A 413 -2.55 -28.79 11.86
CA HIS A 413 -3.42 -28.61 10.70
C HIS A 413 -2.78 -28.97 9.36
N GLN A 414 -1.47 -29.37 9.35
CA GLN A 414 -0.68 -29.58 8.14
C GLN A 414 -1.36 -30.53 7.14
N GLY A 415 -1.83 -31.69 7.60
CA GLY A 415 -2.46 -32.68 6.73
C GLY A 415 -3.73 -32.17 6.06
N ALA A 416 -4.56 -31.42 6.81
CA ALA A 416 -5.81 -30.86 6.30
C ALA A 416 -5.57 -29.77 5.26
N VAL A 417 -4.58 -28.89 5.50
CA VAL A 417 -4.24 -27.78 4.60
C VAL A 417 -3.60 -28.32 3.31
N MET A 418 -2.61 -29.22 3.43
CA MET A 418 -1.95 -29.81 2.26
C MET A 418 -2.92 -30.58 1.36
N THR A 419 -3.86 -31.33 1.92
CA THR A 419 -4.89 -32.04 1.15
C THR A 419 -5.75 -31.06 0.34
N ARG A 420 -6.23 -29.97 0.97
CA ARG A 420 -7.04 -28.96 0.27
C ARG A 420 -6.28 -28.24 -0.84
N LEU A 421 -4.99 -27.93 -0.62
CA LEU A 421 -4.15 -27.30 -1.63
C LEU A 421 -3.87 -28.25 -2.81
N ALA A 422 -3.66 -29.55 -2.53
CA ALA A 422 -3.50 -30.56 -3.58
C ALA A 422 -4.76 -30.71 -4.45
N ASP A 423 -5.96 -30.73 -3.84
CA ASP A 423 -7.24 -30.78 -4.56
C ASP A 423 -7.41 -29.57 -5.49
N ARG A 424 -6.83 -28.43 -5.12
CA ARG A 424 -6.85 -27.16 -5.86
C ARG A 424 -5.68 -26.99 -6.83
N LYS A 425 -4.91 -28.07 -7.08
CA LYS A 425 -3.75 -28.11 -7.97
C LYS A 425 -2.58 -27.24 -7.51
N GLY A 426 -2.44 -27.04 -6.22
CA GLY A 426 -1.27 -26.38 -5.63
C GLY A 426 -0.05 -27.31 -5.67
N GLU A 427 1.10 -26.75 -6.06
CA GLU A 427 2.40 -27.40 -6.10
C GLU A 427 3.26 -26.90 -4.93
N LEU A 428 3.56 -27.76 -3.97
CA LEU A 428 4.41 -27.41 -2.84
C LEU A 428 5.82 -27.07 -3.34
N GLN A 429 6.30 -25.89 -2.98
CA GLN A 429 7.64 -25.41 -3.31
C GLN A 429 8.59 -25.55 -2.10
N ASN A 430 8.15 -25.09 -0.93
CA ASN A 430 8.97 -25.07 0.27
C ASN A 430 8.14 -25.34 1.53
N MET A 431 8.82 -25.81 2.57
CA MET A 431 8.25 -26.08 3.89
C MET A 431 9.22 -25.63 4.99
N PHE A 432 8.74 -24.79 5.91
CA PHE A 432 9.54 -24.19 6.97
C PHE A 432 8.86 -24.34 8.33
N PRO A 433 9.20 -25.35 9.12
CA PRO A 433 8.76 -25.42 10.51
C PRO A 433 9.53 -24.38 11.36
N ASP A 434 8.84 -23.71 12.29
CA ASP A 434 9.44 -22.72 13.20
C ASP A 434 10.08 -23.36 14.45
N GLY A 435 9.94 -24.69 14.61
CA GLY A 435 10.41 -25.44 15.78
C GLY A 435 9.62 -25.20 17.07
N LYS A 436 8.49 -24.47 17.01
CA LYS A 436 7.60 -24.19 18.15
C LYS A 436 6.15 -24.55 17.88
N GLY A 437 5.89 -25.36 16.85
CA GLY A 437 4.57 -25.86 16.51
C GLY A 437 3.85 -25.10 15.42
N ARG A 438 4.51 -24.14 14.74
CA ARG A 438 4.00 -23.50 13.52
C ARG A 438 4.81 -23.93 12.31
N ILE A 439 4.14 -23.96 11.16
CA ILE A 439 4.74 -24.32 9.88
C ILE A 439 4.30 -23.33 8.80
N ARG A 440 5.26 -22.92 7.97
CA ARG A 440 5.05 -22.13 6.76
C ARG A 440 5.23 -23.00 5.54
N LEU A 441 4.28 -22.92 4.62
CA LEU A 441 4.34 -23.62 3.33
C LEU A 441 4.26 -22.60 2.19
N ASP A 442 5.16 -22.73 1.22
CA ASP A 442 5.11 -21.98 -0.04
C ASP A 442 4.60 -22.91 -1.15
N TYR A 443 3.59 -22.45 -1.87
CA TYR A 443 2.98 -23.15 -2.99
C TYR A 443 3.00 -22.31 -4.26
N LYS A 444 3.08 -22.96 -5.41
CA LYS A 444 2.67 -22.41 -6.69
C LYS A 444 1.29 -22.97 -7.02
N ILE A 445 0.31 -22.11 -7.31
CA ILE A 445 -1.09 -22.52 -7.45
C ILE A 445 -1.77 -21.72 -8.57
N PRO A 446 -2.64 -22.34 -9.41
CA PRO A 446 -3.42 -21.56 -10.36
C PRO A 446 -4.39 -20.64 -9.63
N THR A 447 -4.55 -19.40 -10.11
CA THR A 447 -5.41 -18.39 -9.47
C THR A 447 -6.83 -18.90 -9.21
N ARG A 448 -7.40 -19.72 -10.13
CA ARG A 448 -8.71 -20.38 -9.91
C ARG A 448 -8.76 -21.27 -8.67
N GLY A 449 -7.62 -21.80 -8.24
CA GLY A 449 -7.50 -22.59 -7.03
C GLY A 449 -7.59 -21.77 -5.75
N LEU A 450 -7.38 -20.46 -5.82
CA LEU A 450 -7.47 -19.55 -4.69
C LEU A 450 -8.89 -19.00 -4.47
N ILE A 451 -9.77 -19.06 -5.49
CA ILE A 451 -11.16 -18.59 -5.36
C ILE A 451 -11.87 -19.35 -4.24
N GLY A 452 -12.31 -18.61 -3.21
CA GLY A 452 -12.96 -19.15 -2.02
C GLY A 452 -12.04 -19.93 -1.07
N PHE A 453 -10.76 -20.08 -1.37
CA PHE A 453 -9.81 -20.85 -0.54
C PHE A 453 -9.63 -20.24 0.85
N ARG A 454 -9.61 -18.92 0.97
CA ARG A 454 -9.40 -18.24 2.25
C ARG A 454 -10.37 -18.71 3.34
N THR A 455 -11.66 -18.85 3.03
CA THR A 455 -12.68 -19.29 3.98
C THR A 455 -12.47 -20.74 4.40
N GLU A 456 -12.16 -21.61 3.44
CA GLU A 456 -11.85 -23.02 3.73
C GLU A 456 -10.57 -23.17 4.56
N TYR A 457 -9.55 -22.36 4.25
CA TYR A 457 -8.28 -22.34 4.96
C TYR A 457 -8.43 -21.90 6.41
N LEU A 458 -9.13 -20.79 6.67
CA LEU A 458 -9.43 -20.34 8.02
C LEU A 458 -10.22 -21.39 8.81
N THR A 459 -11.20 -22.06 8.18
CA THR A 459 -11.93 -23.15 8.81
C THR A 459 -11.02 -24.34 9.14
N ALA A 460 -10.11 -24.69 8.21
CA ALA A 460 -9.18 -25.81 8.39
C ALA A 460 -8.14 -25.56 9.48
N THR A 461 -7.80 -24.30 9.73
CA THR A 461 -6.80 -23.87 10.72
C THR A 461 -7.43 -23.30 11.99
N SER A 462 -8.72 -23.56 12.24
CA SER A 462 -9.46 -23.04 13.40
C SER A 462 -9.37 -21.51 13.56
N GLY A 463 -9.16 -20.79 12.47
CA GLY A 463 -9.02 -19.32 12.43
C GLY A 463 -7.62 -18.79 12.73
N THR A 464 -6.63 -19.64 13.03
CA THR A 464 -5.26 -19.22 13.40
C THR A 464 -4.31 -19.10 12.18
N GLY A 465 -4.74 -19.57 11.00
CA GLY A 465 -3.93 -19.57 9.80
C GLY A 465 -3.80 -18.20 9.15
N LEU A 466 -2.61 -17.89 8.66
CA LEU A 466 -2.27 -16.67 7.92
C LEU A 466 -1.98 -16.99 6.46
N ILE A 467 -2.40 -16.13 5.56
CA ILE A 467 -2.29 -16.32 4.10
C ILE A 467 -1.86 -15.02 3.42
#